data_6ff1760acedc10b63dab3aa636e9ca6f
#
_entry.id   6ff1760acedc10b63dab3aa636e9ca6f
#
_cell.length_a   1.000
_cell.length_b   1.000
_cell.length_c   1.000
_cell.angle_alpha   90.00
_cell.angle_beta   90.00
_cell.angle_gamma   90.00
#
_symmetry.space_group_name_H-M   'P 1'
#
loop_
_entity.id
_entity.type
_entity.pdbx_description
1 polymer ?
#
loop_
_entity_poly.entity_id
_entity_poly.type
_entity_poly.pdbx_seq_one_letter_code
_entity_poly.pdbx_strand_id
1 'polypeptide(L)'
;MAKLSKRIKQIREKVEPGKLYPADDAFALLKEFSQVKFGESVDVSVNLGVDPRKSDQVVRGSTVLPNGTGKSVRVAVFTQGANADAAKEAGADIVGMDDLAEEVKKGNMDFDVVIASPDAMRVVGQLGQILGPRGLMPNPKVGTVAADVGAAVRNAKAGQVRYRTDKAGIIHCSIGKVDFEPAALKENLNALLVDLNKAKPSAAKGVYMKKITVSSTMGPGLAVDQATL
;
A
#
# COMPACT_ATOMS: atom_id res chain seq x y z
N MET A 1 -2.91 -36.96 -4.07
CA MET A 1 -2.55 -35.60 -3.65
C MET A 1 -1.20 -35.21 -4.24
N ALA A 2 -1.02 -33.99 -4.70
CA ALA A 2 0.27 -33.52 -5.21
C ALA A 2 1.33 -33.52 -4.11
N LYS A 3 2.56 -33.95 -4.47
CA LYS A 3 3.69 -34.00 -3.54
C LYS A 3 4.13 -32.58 -3.16
N LEU A 4 4.13 -32.23 -1.87
CA LEU A 4 4.56 -30.93 -1.38
C LEU A 4 6.04 -30.67 -1.66
N SER A 5 6.39 -29.43 -2.03
CA SER A 5 7.79 -29.02 -2.19
C SER A 5 8.54 -29.08 -0.84
N LYS A 6 9.87 -29.21 -0.87
CA LYS A 6 10.71 -29.25 0.34
C LYS A 6 10.46 -28.01 1.23
N ARG A 7 10.38 -26.81 0.63
CA ARG A 7 10.12 -25.56 1.34
C ARG A 7 8.76 -25.56 2.06
N ILE A 8 7.67 -25.98 1.39
CA ILE A 8 6.35 -26.05 2.02
C ILE A 8 6.32 -27.04 3.18
N LYS A 9 7.09 -28.15 3.11
CA LYS A 9 7.19 -29.08 4.23
C LYS A 9 7.85 -28.41 5.44
N GLN A 10 8.99 -27.75 5.26
CA GLN A 10 9.69 -27.01 6.33
C GLN A 10 8.80 -25.93 6.97
N ILE A 11 8.04 -25.19 6.16
CA ILE A 11 7.10 -24.21 6.67
C ILE A 11 6.02 -24.87 7.53
N ARG A 12 5.44 -25.99 7.08
CA ARG A 12 4.40 -26.72 7.81
C ARG A 12 4.86 -27.38 9.10
N GLU A 13 6.13 -27.68 9.21
CA GLU A 13 6.74 -28.22 10.44
C GLU A 13 6.87 -27.14 11.54
N LYS A 14 7.09 -25.88 11.14
CA LYS A 14 7.30 -24.76 12.07
C LYS A 14 6.07 -23.89 12.31
N VAL A 15 5.16 -23.85 11.33
CA VAL A 15 3.96 -23.01 11.40
C VAL A 15 2.72 -23.84 11.73
N GLU A 16 2.15 -23.61 12.89
CA GLU A 16 0.91 -24.25 13.33
C GLU A 16 -0.30 -23.50 12.73
N PRO A 17 -1.19 -24.22 12.01
CA PRO A 17 -2.39 -23.61 11.46
C PRO A 17 -3.30 -23.06 12.55
N GLY A 18 -3.71 -21.78 12.43
CA GLY A 18 -4.66 -21.17 13.37
C GLY A 18 -4.03 -20.56 14.63
N LYS A 19 -2.75 -20.75 14.87
CA LYS A 19 -2.03 -20.11 15.98
C LYS A 19 -1.89 -18.59 15.74
N LEU A 20 -2.08 -17.82 16.80
CA LEU A 20 -1.76 -16.40 16.85
C LEU A 20 -0.31 -16.25 17.30
N TYR A 21 0.46 -15.50 16.55
CA TYR A 21 1.87 -15.24 16.84
C TYR A 21 2.05 -13.81 17.36
N PRO A 22 2.90 -13.60 18.37
CA PRO A 22 3.37 -12.25 18.70
C PRO A 22 3.97 -11.58 17.46
N ALA A 23 3.83 -10.25 17.32
CA ALA A 23 4.27 -9.54 16.13
C ALA A 23 5.76 -9.75 15.83
N ASP A 24 6.60 -9.69 16.86
CA ASP A 24 8.06 -9.84 16.73
C ASP A 24 8.43 -11.26 16.24
N ASP A 25 7.80 -12.29 16.79
CA ASP A 25 8.01 -13.68 16.38
C ASP A 25 7.52 -13.94 14.94
N ALA A 26 6.37 -13.34 14.58
CA ALA A 26 5.84 -13.44 13.22
C ALA A 26 6.81 -12.86 12.18
N PHE A 27 7.39 -11.68 12.43
CA PHE A 27 8.36 -11.07 11.53
C PHE A 27 9.70 -11.84 11.50
N ALA A 28 10.16 -12.37 12.63
CA ALA A 28 11.35 -13.22 12.68
C ALA A 28 11.17 -14.50 11.85
N LEU A 29 10.02 -15.17 11.97
CA LEU A 29 9.69 -16.35 11.18
C LEU A 29 9.59 -16.03 9.68
N LEU A 30 9.00 -14.90 9.28
CA LEU A 30 8.98 -14.50 7.87
C LEU A 30 10.38 -14.30 7.31
N LYS A 31 11.29 -13.69 8.07
CA LYS A 31 12.69 -13.52 7.69
C LYS A 31 13.41 -14.86 7.54
N GLU A 32 13.17 -15.81 8.44
CA GLU A 32 13.74 -17.16 8.38
C GLU A 32 13.27 -17.94 7.16
N PHE A 33 11.99 -17.81 6.77
CA PHE A 33 11.41 -18.52 5.62
C PHE A 33 11.72 -17.88 4.27
N SER A 34 12.28 -16.68 4.24
CA SER A 34 12.69 -16.00 3.02
C SER A 34 13.99 -16.56 2.48
N GLN A 35 13.88 -17.62 1.66
CA GLN A 35 15.02 -18.33 1.05
C GLN A 35 15.07 -18.16 -0.47
N VAL A 36 14.39 -17.13 -1.00
CA VAL A 36 14.32 -16.87 -2.44
C VAL A 36 15.45 -15.94 -2.88
N LYS A 37 15.72 -15.91 -4.19
CA LYS A 37 16.82 -15.14 -4.78
C LYS A 37 16.53 -13.65 -4.97
N PHE A 38 15.34 -13.19 -4.66
CA PHE A 38 14.91 -11.79 -4.80
C PHE A 38 14.48 -11.21 -3.45
N GLY A 39 14.54 -9.88 -3.30
CA GLY A 39 14.08 -9.19 -2.09
C GLY A 39 12.56 -9.26 -1.96
N GLU A 40 12.06 -10.12 -1.07
CA GLU A 40 10.62 -10.27 -0.81
C GLU A 40 10.04 -9.02 -0.15
N SER A 41 8.78 -8.73 -0.47
CA SER A 41 8.00 -7.75 0.27
C SER A 41 7.28 -8.42 1.44
N VAL A 42 7.11 -7.70 2.53
CA VAL A 42 6.22 -8.09 3.63
C VAL A 42 4.89 -7.42 3.40
N ASP A 43 3.85 -8.23 3.25
CA ASP A 43 2.49 -7.79 3.00
C ASP A 43 1.63 -8.08 4.22
N VAL A 44 0.68 -7.19 4.49
CA VAL A 44 -0.31 -7.34 5.54
C VAL A 44 -1.71 -7.44 4.96
N SER A 45 -2.49 -8.33 5.53
CA SER A 45 -3.91 -8.47 5.25
C SER A 45 -4.70 -8.23 6.53
N VAL A 46 -5.54 -7.19 6.55
CA VAL A 46 -6.38 -6.83 7.70
C VAL A 46 -7.84 -7.08 7.38
N ASN A 47 -8.44 -8.03 8.06
CA ASN A 47 -9.86 -8.31 7.94
C ASN A 47 -10.65 -7.30 8.76
N LEU A 48 -11.47 -6.49 8.11
CA LEU A 48 -12.31 -5.50 8.75
C LEU A 48 -13.76 -5.99 8.92
N GLY A 49 -14.43 -5.49 9.95
CA GLY A 49 -15.85 -5.73 10.22
C GLY A 49 -16.76 -4.77 9.45
N VAL A 50 -16.54 -4.62 8.15
CA VAL A 50 -17.31 -3.73 7.26
C VAL A 50 -17.99 -4.52 6.15
N ASP A 51 -19.10 -3.99 5.63
CA ASP A 51 -19.75 -4.51 4.41
C ASP A 51 -19.36 -3.65 3.21
N PRO A 52 -18.43 -4.12 2.36
CA PRO A 52 -17.94 -3.33 1.21
C PRO A 52 -18.97 -3.14 0.09
N ARG A 53 -20.14 -3.81 0.18
CA ARG A 53 -21.27 -3.59 -0.75
C ARG A 53 -21.95 -2.25 -0.51
N LYS A 54 -21.81 -1.71 0.70
CA LYS A 54 -22.33 -0.41 1.09
C LYS A 54 -21.27 0.65 0.90
N SER A 55 -21.55 1.65 0.08
CA SER A 55 -20.60 2.71 -0.27
C SER A 55 -20.11 3.54 0.92
N ASP A 56 -20.92 3.63 1.97
CA ASP A 56 -20.63 4.30 3.25
C ASP A 56 -19.68 3.51 4.16
N GLN A 57 -19.52 2.19 3.92
CA GLN A 57 -18.64 1.30 4.68
C GLN A 57 -17.33 0.96 3.96
N VAL A 58 -17.14 1.47 2.74
CA VAL A 58 -15.88 1.27 2.01
C VAL A 58 -14.77 2.10 2.64
N VAL A 59 -13.78 1.43 3.22
CA VAL A 59 -12.58 2.07 3.76
C VAL A 59 -11.54 2.20 2.67
N ARG A 60 -11.10 3.44 2.41
CA ARG A 60 -10.08 3.78 1.42
C ARG A 60 -9.28 4.96 1.91
N GLY A 61 -7.97 4.86 1.84
CA GLY A 61 -7.07 5.93 2.26
C GLY A 61 -5.62 5.65 1.88
N SER A 62 -4.75 6.40 2.50
CA SER A 62 -3.31 6.21 2.40
C SER A 62 -2.65 6.54 3.74
N THR A 63 -1.56 5.86 4.02
CA THR A 63 -0.73 6.05 5.21
C THR A 63 0.71 6.24 4.77
N VAL A 64 1.42 7.18 5.37
CA VAL A 64 2.86 7.33 5.19
C VAL A 64 3.54 6.46 6.26
N LEU A 65 4.31 5.48 5.80
CA LEU A 65 5.01 4.57 6.71
C LEU A 65 6.28 5.25 7.26
N PRO A 66 6.52 5.21 8.58
CA PRO A 66 7.68 5.88 9.19
C PRO A 66 9.02 5.37 8.66
N ASN A 67 9.13 4.07 8.39
CA ASN A 67 10.35 3.45 7.85
C ASN A 67 10.29 3.24 6.33
N GLY A 68 9.28 3.80 5.64
CA GLY A 68 9.07 3.62 4.21
C GLY A 68 8.70 2.20 3.81
N THR A 69 8.64 1.96 2.50
CA THR A 69 8.31 0.63 1.92
C THR A 69 9.53 -0.13 1.39
N GLY A 70 10.71 0.50 1.36
CA GLY A 70 11.93 -0.05 0.73
C GLY A 70 11.84 -0.19 -0.79
N LYS A 71 10.89 0.50 -1.44
CA LYS A 71 10.76 0.60 -2.89
C LYS A 71 11.08 2.01 -3.35
N SER A 72 11.88 2.16 -4.40
CA SER A 72 12.01 3.42 -5.13
C SER A 72 10.78 3.63 -5.99
N VAL A 73 10.04 4.71 -5.74
CA VAL A 73 8.80 5.03 -6.45
C VAL A 73 9.07 6.15 -7.46
N ARG A 74 8.73 5.92 -8.72
CA ARG A 74 8.76 6.95 -9.76
C ARG A 74 7.44 7.70 -9.78
N VAL A 75 7.51 9.01 -9.60
CA VAL A 75 6.34 9.87 -9.44
C VAL A 75 6.16 10.76 -10.67
N ALA A 76 5.02 10.62 -11.33
CA ALA A 76 4.60 11.53 -12.39
C ALA A 76 3.58 12.56 -11.84
N VAL A 77 3.76 13.81 -12.21
CA VAL A 77 2.95 14.92 -11.70
C VAL A 77 2.30 15.69 -12.83
N PHE A 78 0.98 15.77 -12.80
CA PHE A 78 0.20 16.62 -13.70
C PHE A 78 -0.06 17.96 -13.03
N THR A 79 0.65 19.00 -13.45
CA THR A 79 0.50 20.33 -12.90
C THR A 79 1.14 21.39 -13.81
N GLN A 80 0.82 22.67 -13.57
CA GLN A 80 1.35 23.83 -14.31
C GLN A 80 1.84 24.93 -13.36
N GLY A 81 2.65 25.84 -13.90
CA GLY A 81 3.10 27.06 -13.19
C GLY A 81 3.95 26.75 -11.96
N ALA A 82 3.78 27.51 -10.90
CA ALA A 82 4.56 27.41 -9.66
C ALA A 82 4.51 26.01 -9.01
N ASN A 83 3.42 25.29 -9.17
CA ASN A 83 3.29 23.91 -8.66
C ASN A 83 4.22 22.92 -9.42
N ALA A 84 4.56 23.21 -10.68
CA ALA A 84 5.49 22.38 -11.44
C ALA A 84 6.92 22.52 -10.89
N ASP A 85 7.33 23.71 -10.52
CA ASP A 85 8.65 23.95 -9.92
C ASP A 85 8.72 23.33 -8.50
N ALA A 86 7.68 23.51 -7.69
CA ALA A 86 7.56 22.85 -6.38
C ALA A 86 7.57 21.32 -6.47
N ALA A 87 6.98 20.73 -7.52
CA ALA A 87 7.02 19.29 -7.75
C ALA A 87 8.44 18.81 -8.11
N LYS A 88 9.17 19.55 -8.95
CA LYS A 88 10.56 19.24 -9.30
C LYS A 88 11.49 19.34 -8.10
N GLU A 89 11.35 20.41 -7.29
CA GLU A 89 12.11 20.59 -6.05
C GLU A 89 11.83 19.47 -5.03
N ALA A 90 10.58 18.98 -4.97
CA ALA A 90 10.21 17.85 -4.13
C ALA A 90 10.71 16.49 -4.67
N GLY A 91 11.31 16.47 -5.85
CA GLY A 91 11.93 15.28 -6.46
C GLY A 91 10.98 14.47 -7.33
N ALA A 92 9.97 15.06 -7.96
CA ALA A 92 9.17 14.38 -8.98
C ALA A 92 10.04 13.97 -10.18
N ASP A 93 9.81 12.76 -10.69
CA ASP A 93 10.62 12.22 -11.81
C ASP A 93 10.13 12.76 -13.16
N ILE A 94 8.82 12.91 -13.31
CA ILE A 94 8.19 13.43 -14.51
C ILE A 94 7.18 14.50 -14.12
N VAL A 95 7.28 15.68 -14.71
CA VAL A 95 6.32 16.79 -14.49
C VAL A 95 5.86 17.31 -15.84
N GLY A 96 4.57 17.36 -16.06
CA GLY A 96 4.00 17.83 -17.31
C GLY A 96 2.48 18.03 -17.23
N MET A 97 1.87 18.39 -18.33
CA MET A 97 0.43 18.56 -18.46
C MET A 97 -0.07 17.83 -19.72
N ASP A 98 -0.32 18.55 -20.82
CA ASP A 98 -0.81 17.96 -22.06
C ASP A 98 0.24 17.12 -22.77
N ASP A 99 1.51 17.50 -22.71
CA ASP A 99 2.67 16.76 -23.18
C ASP A 99 2.76 15.39 -22.50
N LEU A 100 2.66 15.34 -21.16
CA LEU A 100 2.63 14.10 -20.39
C LEU A 100 1.37 13.27 -20.71
N ALA A 101 0.23 13.93 -20.95
CA ALA A 101 -1.00 13.25 -21.33
C ALA A 101 -0.86 12.55 -22.70
N GLU A 102 -0.17 13.15 -23.65
CA GLU A 102 0.13 12.52 -24.95
C GLU A 102 1.04 11.32 -24.81
N GLU A 103 2.08 11.41 -24.00
CA GLU A 103 2.97 10.28 -23.71
C GLU A 103 2.21 9.10 -23.09
N VAL A 104 1.33 9.35 -22.14
CA VAL A 104 0.46 8.33 -21.55
C VAL A 104 -0.48 7.71 -22.59
N LYS A 105 -1.03 8.51 -23.53
CA LYS A 105 -1.86 7.99 -24.63
C LYS A 105 -1.06 7.11 -25.59
N LYS A 106 0.21 7.40 -25.81
CA LYS A 106 1.13 6.57 -26.61
C LYS A 106 1.54 5.27 -25.90
N GLY A 107 1.22 5.13 -24.60
CA GLY A 107 1.51 3.95 -23.80
C GLY A 107 2.82 4.06 -22.98
N ASN A 108 3.51 5.17 -23.02
CA ASN A 108 4.72 5.43 -22.24
C ASN A 108 4.29 5.77 -20.79
N MET A 109 4.42 4.80 -19.89
CA MET A 109 3.99 4.92 -18.49
C MET A 109 5.09 4.38 -17.55
N ASP A 110 6.24 5.04 -17.60
CA ASP A 110 7.39 4.70 -16.76
C ASP A 110 7.33 5.36 -15.38
N PHE A 111 6.16 5.22 -14.71
CA PHE A 111 5.91 5.75 -13.37
C PHE A 111 5.00 4.81 -12.57
N ASP A 112 5.16 4.87 -11.26
CA ASP A 112 4.44 4.00 -10.31
C ASP A 112 3.31 4.74 -9.59
N VAL A 113 3.41 6.07 -9.51
CA VAL A 113 2.40 6.94 -8.86
C VAL A 113 2.14 8.15 -9.72
N VAL A 114 0.87 8.49 -9.86
CA VAL A 114 0.41 9.73 -10.51
C VAL A 114 -0.17 10.66 -9.47
N ILE A 115 0.34 11.89 -9.44
CA ILE A 115 -0.17 13.00 -8.63
C ILE A 115 -0.70 14.07 -9.57
N ALA A 116 -1.78 14.72 -9.18
CA ALA A 116 -2.37 15.79 -9.97
C ALA A 116 -2.78 16.99 -9.10
N SER A 117 -2.59 18.20 -9.61
CA SER A 117 -3.27 19.36 -9.06
C SER A 117 -4.78 19.29 -9.38
N PRO A 118 -5.66 19.92 -8.58
CA PRO A 118 -7.09 19.92 -8.86
C PRO A 118 -7.43 20.43 -10.28
N ASP A 119 -6.71 21.43 -10.77
CA ASP A 119 -6.88 22.00 -12.10
C ASP A 119 -6.52 21.01 -13.22
N ALA A 120 -5.48 20.21 -13.01
CA ALA A 120 -5.03 19.20 -13.96
C ALA A 120 -5.99 18.01 -14.09
N MET A 121 -6.94 17.86 -13.16
CA MET A 121 -7.87 16.72 -13.19
C MET A 121 -8.77 16.71 -14.45
N ARG A 122 -8.96 17.85 -15.11
CA ARG A 122 -9.66 17.93 -16.40
C ARG A 122 -8.92 17.13 -17.48
N VAL A 123 -7.61 17.24 -17.54
CA VAL A 123 -6.75 16.53 -18.52
C VAL A 123 -6.61 15.05 -18.10
N VAL A 124 -6.32 14.81 -16.83
CA VAL A 124 -6.17 13.44 -16.27
C VAL A 124 -7.47 12.64 -16.41
N GLY A 125 -8.63 13.29 -16.31
CA GLY A 125 -9.94 12.66 -16.51
C GLY A 125 -10.09 11.99 -17.88
N GLN A 126 -9.51 12.56 -18.92
CA GLN A 126 -9.50 11.99 -20.28
C GLN A 126 -8.67 10.70 -20.37
N LEU A 127 -7.70 10.54 -19.46
CA LEU A 127 -6.83 9.36 -19.38
C LEU A 127 -7.42 8.26 -18.49
N GLY A 128 -8.64 8.45 -17.97
CA GLY A 128 -9.27 7.53 -17.02
C GLY A 128 -9.39 6.09 -17.53
N GLN A 129 -9.61 5.91 -18.84
CA GLN A 129 -9.67 4.58 -19.48
C GLN A 129 -8.31 3.86 -19.49
N ILE A 130 -7.20 4.60 -19.46
CA ILE A 130 -5.83 4.06 -19.48
C ILE A 130 -5.29 3.90 -18.05
N LEU A 131 -5.42 4.94 -17.22
CA LEU A 131 -4.89 4.96 -15.86
C LEU A 131 -5.76 4.17 -14.87
N GLY A 132 -7.08 4.11 -15.10
CA GLY A 132 -8.04 3.46 -14.20
C GLY A 132 -7.77 1.96 -14.01
N PRO A 133 -7.70 1.15 -15.08
CA PRO A 133 -7.42 -0.29 -14.99
C PRO A 133 -6.07 -0.62 -14.33
N ARG A 134 -5.09 0.28 -14.47
CA ARG A 134 -3.75 0.13 -13.84
C ARG A 134 -3.70 0.61 -12.40
N GLY A 135 -4.78 1.17 -11.86
CA GLY A 135 -4.81 1.71 -10.49
C GLY A 135 -4.01 3.00 -10.29
N LEU A 136 -3.60 3.66 -11.39
CA LEU A 136 -2.78 4.87 -11.38
C LEU A 136 -3.61 6.16 -11.36
N MET A 137 -4.95 6.07 -11.45
CA MET A 137 -5.82 7.23 -11.45
C MET A 137 -5.72 8.02 -10.14
N PRO A 138 -5.37 9.32 -10.18
CA PRO A 138 -5.32 10.16 -8.98
C PRO A 138 -6.68 10.25 -8.28
N ASN A 139 -6.65 10.31 -6.95
CA ASN A 139 -7.87 10.39 -6.15
C ASN A 139 -7.67 11.26 -4.90
N PRO A 140 -8.59 12.21 -4.61
CA PRO A 140 -8.50 13.07 -3.43
C PRO A 140 -8.46 12.31 -2.10
N LYS A 141 -9.24 11.21 -1.99
CA LYS A 141 -9.32 10.40 -0.76
C LYS A 141 -8.01 9.67 -0.41
N VAL A 142 -7.11 9.55 -1.38
CA VAL A 142 -5.79 8.90 -1.23
C VAL A 142 -4.68 9.96 -1.15
N GLY A 143 -5.01 11.25 -1.26
CA GLY A 143 -4.05 12.34 -1.22
C GLY A 143 -3.20 12.49 -2.49
N THR A 144 -3.57 11.82 -3.60
CA THR A 144 -2.88 11.96 -4.89
C THR A 144 -3.46 13.07 -5.77
N VAL A 145 -4.56 13.69 -5.33
CA VAL A 145 -5.03 15.00 -5.85
C VAL A 145 -4.90 15.99 -4.70
N ALA A 146 -3.95 16.90 -4.80
CA ALA A 146 -3.66 17.88 -3.75
C ALA A 146 -3.35 19.25 -4.33
N ALA A 147 -3.70 20.30 -3.58
CA ALA A 147 -3.31 21.67 -3.90
C ALA A 147 -1.81 21.89 -3.67
N ASP A 148 -1.26 21.32 -2.56
CA ASP A 148 0.19 21.25 -2.32
C ASP A 148 0.75 19.97 -2.95
N VAL A 149 1.17 20.12 -4.19
CA VAL A 149 1.76 19.03 -4.98
C VAL A 149 3.12 18.63 -4.43
N GLY A 150 3.90 19.56 -3.90
CA GLY A 150 5.22 19.29 -3.32
C GLY A 150 5.14 18.37 -2.10
N ALA A 151 4.21 18.62 -1.19
CA ALA A 151 3.98 17.73 -0.04
C ALA A 151 3.51 16.35 -0.49
N ALA A 152 2.62 16.26 -1.50
CA ALA A 152 2.15 14.98 -2.03
C ALA A 152 3.29 14.15 -2.64
N VAL A 153 4.22 14.78 -3.36
CA VAL A 153 5.42 14.12 -3.93
C VAL A 153 6.34 13.62 -2.81
N ARG A 154 6.64 14.45 -1.81
CA ARG A 154 7.45 14.03 -0.66
C ARG A 154 6.85 12.83 0.06
N ASN A 155 5.54 12.84 0.32
CA ASN A 155 4.84 11.73 0.96
C ASN A 155 4.90 10.45 0.10
N ALA A 156 4.68 10.55 -1.21
CA ALA A 156 4.77 9.42 -2.12
C ALA A 156 6.18 8.79 -2.12
N LYS A 157 7.23 9.61 -2.10
CA LYS A 157 8.64 9.15 -2.02
C LYS A 157 9.05 8.66 -0.64
N ALA A 158 8.44 9.19 0.43
CA ALA A 158 8.66 8.72 1.80
C ALA A 158 8.05 7.33 2.09
N GLY A 159 7.36 6.72 1.12
CA GLY A 159 6.77 5.39 1.30
C GLY A 159 5.30 5.42 1.69
N GLN A 160 4.54 6.31 1.05
CA GLN A 160 3.08 6.31 1.19
C GLN A 160 2.47 5.04 0.60
N VAL A 161 1.72 4.30 1.42
CA VAL A 161 0.97 3.11 1.02
C VAL A 161 -0.50 3.45 0.89
N ARG A 162 -1.09 3.04 -0.22
CA ARG A 162 -2.52 3.19 -0.50
C ARG A 162 -3.26 1.91 -0.15
N TYR A 163 -4.40 2.04 0.50
CA TYR A 163 -5.23 0.91 0.85
C TYR A 163 -6.69 1.13 0.45
N ARG A 164 -7.35 0.02 0.15
CA ARG A 164 -8.77 -0.04 -0.16
C ARG A 164 -9.30 -1.40 0.25
N THR A 165 -10.50 -1.43 0.83
CA THR A 165 -11.21 -2.70 1.10
C THR A 165 -11.56 -3.41 -0.20
N ASP A 166 -11.34 -4.70 -0.24
CA ASP A 166 -11.78 -5.61 -1.29
C ASP A 166 -13.26 -6.00 -1.10
N LYS A 167 -13.76 -6.91 -1.95
CA LYS A 167 -15.14 -7.40 -1.90
C LYS A 167 -15.45 -8.20 -0.62
N ALA A 168 -14.45 -8.70 0.09
CA ALA A 168 -14.57 -9.45 1.34
C ALA A 168 -14.40 -8.58 2.59
N GLY A 169 -14.15 -7.27 2.42
CA GLY A 169 -13.89 -6.34 3.54
C GLY A 169 -12.48 -6.43 4.08
N ILE A 170 -11.53 -6.97 3.28
CA ILE A 170 -10.13 -7.11 3.66
C ILE A 170 -9.32 -5.98 3.02
N ILE A 171 -8.36 -5.46 3.76
CA ILE A 171 -7.35 -4.54 3.27
C ILE A 171 -6.05 -5.30 3.06
N HIS A 172 -5.41 -5.07 1.92
CA HIS A 172 -4.12 -5.63 1.57
C HIS A 172 -3.15 -4.49 1.25
N CYS A 173 -1.97 -4.50 1.88
CA CYS A 173 -0.91 -3.54 1.57
C CYS A 173 0.46 -4.09 1.95
N SER A 174 1.51 -3.57 1.29
CA SER A 174 2.89 -3.88 1.62
C SER A 174 3.39 -2.91 2.70
N ILE A 175 4.01 -3.43 3.76
CA ILE A 175 4.52 -2.67 4.90
C ILE A 175 6.05 -2.56 4.91
N GLY A 176 6.74 -3.21 4.00
CA GLY A 176 8.20 -3.15 3.89
C GLY A 176 8.80 -4.28 3.09
N LYS A 177 10.09 -4.45 3.23
CA LYS A 177 10.87 -5.58 2.69
C LYS A 177 11.27 -6.52 3.82
N VAL A 178 11.52 -7.78 3.50
CA VAL A 178 12.01 -8.79 4.47
C VAL A 178 13.38 -8.42 5.05
N ASP A 179 14.16 -7.62 4.32
CA ASP A 179 15.46 -7.13 4.76
C ASP A 179 15.38 -6.13 5.93
N PHE A 180 14.19 -5.57 6.19
CA PHE A 180 13.97 -4.64 7.28
C PHE A 180 14.11 -5.33 8.64
N GLU A 181 14.48 -4.55 9.65
CA GLU A 181 14.46 -5.00 11.04
C GLU A 181 13.01 -5.29 11.49
N PRO A 182 12.79 -6.35 12.29
CA PRO A 182 11.46 -6.66 12.82
C PRO A 182 10.78 -5.49 13.55
N ALA A 183 11.55 -4.69 14.28
CA ALA A 183 11.06 -3.49 14.95
C ALA A 183 10.52 -2.44 13.95
N ALA A 184 11.22 -2.19 12.84
CA ALA A 184 10.80 -1.26 11.80
C ALA A 184 9.52 -1.73 11.10
N LEU A 185 9.37 -3.05 10.86
CA LEU A 185 8.14 -3.63 10.30
C LEU A 185 6.97 -3.49 11.28
N LYS A 186 7.22 -3.66 12.58
CA LYS A 186 6.21 -3.48 13.64
C LYS A 186 5.75 -2.03 13.72
N GLU A 187 6.66 -1.06 13.68
CA GLU A 187 6.32 0.36 13.63
C GLU A 187 5.47 0.71 12.41
N ASN A 188 5.84 0.21 11.22
CA ASN A 188 5.09 0.40 10.00
C ASN A 188 3.68 -0.23 10.11
N LEU A 189 3.57 -1.43 10.66
CA LEU A 189 2.29 -2.07 10.91
C LEU A 189 1.42 -1.24 11.86
N ASN A 190 1.98 -0.78 12.97
CA ASN A 190 1.28 0.04 13.95
C ASN A 190 0.79 1.36 13.35
N ALA A 191 1.61 2.05 12.55
CA ALA A 191 1.21 3.27 11.86
C ALA A 191 -0.01 3.02 10.96
N LEU A 192 0.00 1.92 10.20
CA LEU A 192 -1.13 1.52 9.37
C LEU A 192 -2.40 1.24 10.20
N LEU A 193 -2.29 0.50 11.30
CA LEU A 193 -3.43 0.14 12.15
C LEU A 193 -4.04 1.35 12.85
N VAL A 194 -3.21 2.31 13.29
CA VAL A 194 -3.67 3.59 13.86
C VAL A 194 -4.50 4.36 12.84
N ASP A 195 -4.03 4.46 11.59
CA ASP A 195 -4.75 5.17 10.54
C ASP A 195 -6.03 4.43 10.10
N LEU A 196 -6.01 3.10 10.08
CA LEU A 196 -7.22 2.31 9.86
C LEU A 196 -8.27 2.53 10.96
N ASN A 197 -7.85 2.63 12.21
CA ASN A 197 -8.75 2.94 13.32
C ASN A 197 -9.37 4.34 13.19
N LYS A 198 -8.58 5.34 12.79
CA LYS A 198 -9.09 6.70 12.49
C LYS A 198 -10.09 6.70 11.34
N ALA A 199 -9.86 5.85 10.33
CA ALA A 199 -10.70 5.72 9.13
C ALA A 199 -11.96 4.86 9.35
N LYS A 200 -12.23 4.39 10.57
CA LYS A 200 -13.40 3.56 10.88
C LYS A 200 -14.69 4.30 10.52
N PRO A 201 -15.54 3.74 9.63
CA PRO A 201 -16.83 4.32 9.30
C PRO A 201 -17.78 4.30 10.53
N SER A 202 -18.56 5.36 10.72
CA SER A 202 -19.58 5.43 11.77
C SER A 202 -20.66 4.35 11.63
N ALA A 203 -20.92 3.91 10.40
CA ALA A 203 -21.85 2.84 10.09
C ALA A 203 -21.33 1.43 10.41
N ALA A 204 -20.03 1.27 10.73
CA ALA A 204 -19.45 -0.03 11.07
C ALA A 204 -19.79 -0.39 12.54
N LYS A 205 -20.64 -1.42 12.71
CA LYS A 205 -21.04 -1.92 14.03
C LYS A 205 -20.21 -3.16 14.43
N GLY A 206 -19.98 -3.31 15.73
CA GLY A 206 -19.25 -4.46 16.28
C GLY A 206 -17.73 -4.35 16.18
N VAL A 207 -17.05 -5.49 16.14
CA VAL A 207 -15.59 -5.57 16.10
C VAL A 207 -15.10 -5.11 14.73
N TYR A 208 -14.34 -4.02 14.70
CA TYR A 208 -13.84 -3.42 13.45
C TYR A 208 -12.63 -4.16 12.88
N MET A 209 -11.57 -4.34 13.66
CA MET A 209 -10.42 -5.16 13.27
C MET A 209 -10.63 -6.60 13.77
N LYS A 210 -10.84 -7.54 12.87
CA LYS A 210 -11.14 -8.95 13.17
C LYS A 210 -9.89 -9.81 13.21
N LYS A 211 -9.05 -9.71 12.19
CA LYS A 211 -7.86 -10.54 12.04
C LYS A 211 -6.79 -9.76 11.28
N ILE A 212 -5.56 -9.84 11.76
CA ILE A 212 -4.37 -9.32 11.10
C ILE A 212 -3.51 -10.49 10.70
N THR A 213 -3.07 -10.53 9.45
CA THR A 213 -2.20 -11.59 8.93
C THR A 213 -1.06 -10.94 8.17
N VAL A 214 0.16 -11.33 8.46
CA VAL A 214 1.36 -10.90 7.75
C VAL A 214 1.92 -12.06 6.93
N SER A 215 2.49 -11.76 5.77
CA SER A 215 3.11 -12.75 4.90
C SER A 215 4.26 -12.14 4.12
N SER A 216 5.25 -12.94 3.75
CA SER A 216 6.19 -12.55 2.70
C SER A 216 5.62 -12.95 1.33
N THR A 217 6.23 -12.44 0.24
CA THR A 217 5.76 -12.69 -1.13
C THR A 217 5.58 -14.19 -1.43
N MET A 218 6.49 -15.00 -0.96
CA MET A 218 6.50 -16.46 -1.19
C MET A 218 6.37 -17.27 0.09
N GLY A 219 6.22 -16.62 1.24
CA GLY A 219 6.14 -17.26 2.56
C GLY A 219 4.72 -17.62 3.00
N PRO A 220 4.57 -18.15 4.21
CA PRO A 220 3.28 -18.45 4.81
C PRO A 220 2.60 -17.18 5.31
N GLY A 221 1.27 -17.22 5.40
CA GLY A 221 0.50 -16.20 6.12
C GLY A 221 0.46 -16.52 7.61
N LEU A 222 1.01 -15.63 8.44
CA LEU A 222 1.03 -15.75 9.91
C LEU A 222 -0.01 -14.82 10.52
N ALA A 223 -0.90 -15.37 11.34
CA ALA A 223 -1.87 -14.55 12.07
C ALA A 223 -1.17 -13.89 13.27
N VAL A 224 -1.29 -12.57 13.36
CA VAL A 224 -0.66 -11.76 14.41
C VAL A 224 -1.64 -11.54 15.55
N ASP A 225 -1.16 -11.68 16.78
CA ASP A 225 -1.93 -11.35 17.97
C ASP A 225 -2.00 -9.83 18.13
N GLN A 226 -3.24 -9.29 18.15
CA GLN A 226 -3.49 -7.86 18.28
C GLN A 226 -3.08 -7.30 19.65
N ALA A 227 -2.97 -8.14 20.68
CA ALA A 227 -2.56 -7.71 22.02
C ALA A 227 -1.05 -7.38 22.11
N THR A 228 -0.26 -7.78 21.12
CA THR A 228 1.20 -7.56 21.09
C THR A 228 1.63 -6.39 20.20
N LEU A 229 0.66 -5.69 19.61
CA LEU A 229 0.84 -4.57 18.68
C LEU A 229 0.80 -3.22 19.39
#